data_b477277a3c49076fc3a17e90121b9f64
#
_entry.id   b477277a3c49076fc3a17e90121b9f64
#
_cell.length_a   1.000
_cell.length_b   1.000
_cell.length_c   1.000
_cell.angle_alpha   90.00
_cell.angle_beta   90.00
_cell.angle_gamma   90.00
#
_symmetry.space_group_name_H-M   'P 1'
#
loop_
_entity.id
_entity.type
_entity.pdbx_description
1 polymer ?
#
loop_
_entity_poly.entity_id
_entity_poly.type
_entity_poly.pdbx_seq_one_letter_code
_entity_poly.pdbx_strand_id
1 'polypeptide(L)'
;MLSETCAVFPREVHRFKTHEEETLMPCCPAVIDLLREEEPQRIYAGETARFYIREKLTELFLDEDYRVEESLLCGFYIIRELFDKCEQDEKLSELAEDYFSTENQQQLRRAIEEIERDPFATMEERNELLQDLAVNYRKEGLYRNYLNPVIEKAEELSGLFENIGNPADAAGQSADLETEMADRMHAFESEFQAYNPLMRKFLINEFNADLLMQDGDLESLLVQYQWIAMEYGVIRHSIFLRWLLDGQKEIAYETVRDYIVIICRMTGYDEEDIYEYLENSFEELVWDWGYLALVVG
;
A
#
# COMPACT_ATOMS: atom_id res chain seq x y z
N MET A 1 -13.31 -28.79 19.57
CA MET A 1 -13.93 -28.54 18.25
C MET A 1 -13.64 -27.09 17.93
N LEU A 2 -12.92 -26.81 16.84
CA LEU A 2 -12.67 -25.43 16.39
C LEU A 2 -14.01 -24.85 15.92
N SER A 3 -14.23 -23.53 16.09
CA SER A 3 -15.35 -22.85 15.46
C SER A 3 -15.20 -22.93 13.93
N GLU A 4 -16.28 -22.72 13.17
CA GLU A 4 -16.22 -22.67 11.70
C GLU A 4 -15.21 -21.60 11.26
N THR A 5 -15.20 -20.45 11.87
CA THR A 5 -14.22 -19.36 11.62
C THR A 5 -12.77 -19.85 11.82
N CYS A 6 -12.51 -20.57 12.93
CA CYS A 6 -11.16 -21.11 13.18
C CYS A 6 -10.77 -22.26 12.24
N ALA A 7 -11.72 -22.87 11.55
CA ALA A 7 -11.46 -23.94 10.60
C ALA A 7 -11.14 -23.39 9.20
N VAL A 8 -11.60 -22.21 8.87
CA VAL A 8 -11.39 -21.54 7.57
C VAL A 8 -10.23 -20.55 7.63
N PHE A 9 -10.17 -19.73 8.69
CA PHE A 9 -9.08 -18.73 8.84
C PHE A 9 -7.69 -19.41 8.81
N PRO A 10 -6.71 -18.89 8.09
CA PRO A 10 -6.69 -17.62 7.37
C PRO A 10 -7.04 -17.71 5.87
N ARG A 11 -7.79 -18.72 5.44
CA ARG A 11 -8.21 -18.86 4.04
C ARG A 11 -9.46 -18.05 3.76
N GLU A 12 -9.47 -17.45 2.61
CA GLU A 12 -10.60 -16.81 1.99
C GLU A 12 -10.96 -17.56 0.70
N VAL A 13 -12.23 -17.81 0.45
CA VAL A 13 -12.69 -18.61 -0.69
C VAL A 13 -13.62 -17.78 -1.54
N HIS A 14 -13.15 -17.49 -2.75
CA HIS A 14 -13.88 -16.71 -3.74
C HIS A 14 -14.52 -17.65 -4.77
N ARG A 15 -15.84 -17.59 -4.89
CA ARG A 15 -16.61 -18.47 -5.76
C ARG A 15 -17.06 -17.77 -7.01
N PHE A 16 -16.47 -18.14 -8.13
CA PHE A 16 -16.84 -17.69 -9.44
C PHE A 16 -17.83 -18.66 -10.10
N LYS A 17 -18.48 -18.25 -11.19
CA LYS A 17 -19.40 -19.11 -11.93
C LYS A 17 -18.73 -20.35 -12.51
N THR A 18 -17.43 -20.29 -12.79
CA THR A 18 -16.68 -21.33 -13.49
C THR A 18 -15.64 -22.05 -12.62
N HIS A 19 -15.22 -21.44 -11.51
CA HIS A 19 -14.16 -21.96 -10.64
C HIS A 19 -14.25 -21.36 -9.23
N GLU A 20 -13.41 -21.85 -8.33
CA GLU A 20 -13.17 -21.26 -7.00
C GLU A 20 -11.69 -20.88 -6.90
N GLU A 21 -11.40 -19.74 -6.26
CA GLU A 21 -10.06 -19.30 -5.91
C GLU A 21 -9.93 -19.26 -4.39
N GLU A 22 -8.78 -19.67 -3.88
CA GLU A 22 -8.47 -19.54 -2.45
C GLU A 22 -7.31 -18.57 -2.28
N THR A 23 -7.48 -17.60 -1.39
CA THR A 23 -6.45 -16.66 -1.00
C THR A 23 -6.14 -16.76 0.49
N LEU A 24 -5.10 -16.09 0.94
CA LEU A 24 -4.67 -16.11 2.33
C LEU A 24 -4.69 -14.68 2.90
N MET A 25 -5.37 -14.52 4.03
CA MET A 25 -5.49 -13.23 4.72
C MET A 25 -4.15 -12.85 5.39
N PRO A 26 -3.52 -11.72 5.02
CA PRO A 26 -2.22 -11.30 5.58
C PRO A 26 -2.29 -10.84 7.03
N CYS A 27 -3.49 -10.66 7.56
CA CYS A 27 -3.70 -10.42 8.98
C CYS A 27 -3.34 -11.61 9.89
N CYS A 28 -2.79 -12.69 9.31
CA CYS A 28 -2.27 -13.87 10.02
C CYS A 28 -0.73 -13.92 9.94
N PRO A 29 0.01 -13.95 11.06
CA PRO A 29 1.47 -14.02 11.03
C PRO A 29 2.01 -15.22 10.23
N ALA A 30 1.34 -16.37 10.30
CA ALA A 30 1.76 -17.57 9.55
C ALA A 30 1.65 -17.41 8.03
N VAL A 31 0.74 -16.53 7.56
CA VAL A 31 0.65 -16.19 6.14
C VAL A 31 1.86 -15.37 5.70
N ILE A 32 2.28 -14.40 6.50
CA ILE A 32 3.47 -13.59 6.19
C ILE A 32 4.74 -14.45 6.23
N ASP A 33 4.84 -15.39 7.19
CA ASP A 33 5.93 -16.37 7.23
C ASP A 33 5.94 -17.23 5.94
N LEU A 34 4.77 -17.67 5.47
CA LEU A 34 4.62 -18.44 4.23
C LEU A 34 5.00 -17.62 2.99
N LEU A 35 4.51 -16.36 2.89
CA LEU A 35 4.85 -15.46 1.79
C LEU A 35 6.36 -15.17 1.71
N ARG A 36 7.05 -15.17 2.85
CA ARG A 36 8.50 -15.02 2.89
C ARG A 36 9.22 -16.23 2.25
N GLU A 37 8.73 -17.43 2.50
CA GLU A 37 9.41 -18.68 2.11
C GLU A 37 9.02 -19.15 0.70
N GLU A 38 7.78 -18.93 0.28
CA GLU A 38 7.22 -19.47 -0.96
C GLU A 38 7.14 -18.39 -2.06
N GLU A 39 7.21 -18.81 -3.31
CA GLU A 39 6.94 -17.92 -4.44
C GLU A 39 5.42 -17.77 -4.65
N PRO A 40 4.95 -16.57 -5.04
CA PRO A 40 3.54 -16.35 -5.31
C PRO A 40 3.07 -17.26 -6.43
N GLN A 41 1.98 -17.95 -6.19
CA GLN A 41 1.37 -18.79 -7.24
C GLN A 41 0.73 -17.88 -8.27
N ARG A 42 1.02 -18.11 -9.55
CA ARG A 42 0.34 -17.44 -10.65
C ARG A 42 -1.06 -18.04 -10.79
N ILE A 43 -2.07 -17.19 -10.68
CA ILE A 43 -3.45 -17.61 -10.90
C ILE A 43 -3.73 -17.52 -12.41
N TYR A 44 -3.86 -18.68 -13.04
CA TYR A 44 -4.21 -18.77 -14.44
C TYR A 44 -5.68 -19.18 -14.55
N ALA A 45 -6.58 -18.22 -14.62
CA ALA A 45 -7.97 -18.59 -14.87
C ALA A 45 -8.76 -17.45 -15.51
N GLY A 46 -8.87 -17.46 -16.81
CA GLY A 46 -9.88 -16.72 -17.54
C GLY A 46 -9.41 -16.02 -18.80
N GLU A 47 -10.29 -15.89 -19.76
CA GLU A 47 -10.07 -15.21 -21.05
C GLU A 47 -10.63 -13.77 -21.03
N THR A 48 -10.95 -13.21 -19.85
CA THR A 48 -11.53 -11.87 -19.77
C THR A 48 -10.46 -10.80 -19.60
N ALA A 49 -10.75 -9.57 -20.03
CA ALA A 49 -9.86 -8.42 -19.85
C ALA A 49 -9.43 -8.21 -18.40
N ARG A 50 -10.29 -8.54 -17.46
CA ARG A 50 -10.05 -8.38 -16.01
C ARG A 50 -8.99 -9.34 -15.48
N PHE A 51 -8.99 -10.60 -15.94
CA PHE A 51 -7.92 -11.54 -15.65
C PHE A 51 -6.58 -11.09 -16.26
N TYR A 52 -6.63 -10.55 -17.46
CA TYR A 52 -5.46 -9.97 -18.10
C TYR A 52 -4.88 -8.82 -17.28
N ILE A 53 -5.70 -7.89 -16.81
CA ILE A 53 -5.27 -6.76 -15.95
C ILE A 53 -4.60 -7.30 -14.69
N ARG A 54 -5.22 -8.27 -13.98
CA ARG A 54 -4.66 -8.86 -12.77
C ARG A 54 -3.33 -9.58 -13.03
N GLU A 55 -3.22 -10.31 -14.12
CA GLU A 55 -1.97 -10.96 -14.55
C GLU A 55 -0.88 -9.92 -14.81
N LYS A 56 -1.20 -8.85 -15.54
CA LYS A 56 -0.26 -7.77 -15.85
C LYS A 56 0.18 -6.98 -14.62
N LEU A 57 -0.72 -6.73 -13.69
CA LEU A 57 -0.35 -6.15 -12.40
C LEU A 57 0.61 -7.08 -11.63
N THR A 58 0.32 -8.39 -11.60
CA THR A 58 1.23 -9.36 -10.98
C THR A 58 2.62 -9.33 -11.64
N GLU A 59 2.68 -9.31 -12.97
CA GLU A 59 3.94 -9.19 -13.72
C GLU A 59 4.69 -7.90 -13.38
N LEU A 60 3.99 -6.77 -13.26
CA LEU A 60 4.58 -5.47 -12.90
C LEU A 60 5.23 -5.52 -11.51
N PHE A 61 4.62 -6.22 -10.55
CA PHE A 61 5.19 -6.39 -9.20
C PHE A 61 6.29 -7.45 -9.13
N LEU A 62 6.35 -8.40 -10.06
CA LEU A 62 7.44 -9.35 -10.19
C LEU A 62 8.67 -8.77 -10.90
N ASP A 63 8.53 -7.65 -11.57
CA ASP A 63 9.63 -6.95 -12.23
C ASP A 63 10.49 -6.20 -11.18
N GLU A 64 11.67 -6.74 -10.91
CA GLU A 64 12.62 -6.17 -9.94
C GLU A 64 13.35 -4.92 -10.46
N ASP A 65 13.23 -4.59 -11.74
CA ASP A 65 13.76 -3.34 -12.30
C ASP A 65 12.99 -2.11 -11.85
N TYR A 66 11.73 -2.29 -11.36
CA TYR A 66 10.95 -1.25 -10.69
C TYR A 66 11.14 -1.32 -9.17
N ARG A 67 11.14 -0.18 -8.49
CA ARG A 67 10.91 -0.16 -7.04
C ARG A 67 9.46 -0.55 -6.75
N VAL A 68 9.17 -1.00 -5.54
CA VAL A 68 7.79 -1.38 -5.15
C VAL A 68 6.84 -0.20 -5.32
N GLU A 69 7.28 0.99 -4.90
CA GLU A 69 6.53 2.24 -5.01
C GLU A 69 6.27 2.64 -6.47
N GLU A 70 7.24 2.43 -7.33
CA GLU A 70 7.09 2.69 -8.78
C GLU A 70 6.08 1.73 -9.40
N SER A 71 6.10 0.47 -9.00
CA SER A 71 5.10 -0.52 -9.45
C SER A 71 3.69 -0.14 -9.00
N LEU A 72 3.53 0.32 -7.73
CA LEU A 72 2.26 0.81 -7.22
C LEU A 72 1.74 2.02 -8.01
N LEU A 73 2.58 3.02 -8.22
CA LEU A 73 2.19 4.22 -8.97
C LEU A 73 1.88 3.94 -10.43
N CYS A 74 2.68 3.07 -11.06
CA CYS A 74 2.47 2.66 -12.45
C CYS A 74 1.13 1.91 -12.61
N GLY A 75 0.88 0.93 -11.75
CA GLY A 75 -0.36 0.16 -11.76
C GLY A 75 -1.60 1.03 -11.53
N PHE A 76 -1.55 1.92 -10.53
CA PHE A 76 -2.65 2.85 -10.25
C PHE A 76 -2.94 3.77 -11.45
N TYR A 77 -1.92 4.35 -12.05
CA TYR A 77 -2.07 5.19 -13.25
C TYR A 77 -2.76 4.41 -14.37
N ILE A 78 -2.32 3.19 -14.64
CA ILE A 78 -2.91 2.36 -15.70
C ILE A 78 -4.39 2.08 -15.41
N ILE A 79 -4.73 1.67 -14.18
CA ILE A 79 -6.13 1.36 -13.82
C ILE A 79 -7.00 2.61 -13.92
N ARG A 80 -6.51 3.76 -13.45
CA ARG A 80 -7.22 5.03 -13.57
C ARG A 80 -7.48 5.43 -15.03
N GLU A 81 -6.48 5.30 -15.88
CA GLU A 81 -6.63 5.59 -17.31
C GLU A 81 -7.61 4.62 -17.99
N LEU A 82 -7.62 3.35 -17.57
CA LEU A 82 -8.62 2.39 -18.05
C LEU A 82 -10.02 2.79 -17.59
N PHE A 83 -10.19 3.21 -16.34
CA PHE A 83 -11.45 3.71 -15.81
C PHE A 83 -11.94 4.95 -16.58
N ASP A 84 -11.07 5.95 -16.76
CA ASP A 84 -11.44 7.21 -17.43
C ASP A 84 -11.79 7.05 -18.91
N LYS A 85 -11.16 6.08 -19.61
CA LYS A 85 -11.29 5.94 -21.08
C LYS A 85 -12.14 4.77 -21.55
N CYS A 86 -12.42 3.81 -20.67
CA CYS A 86 -13.20 2.64 -21.03
C CYS A 86 -14.70 2.89 -20.85
N GLU A 87 -15.36 3.42 -21.89
CA GLU A 87 -16.81 3.57 -21.89
C GLU A 87 -17.58 2.25 -22.14
N GLN A 88 -16.91 1.21 -22.62
CA GLN A 88 -17.51 -0.07 -23.01
C GLN A 88 -16.55 -1.22 -22.74
N ASP A 89 -17.01 -2.25 -22.04
CA ASP A 89 -16.22 -3.46 -21.69
C ASP A 89 -15.55 -4.14 -22.90
N GLU A 90 -16.14 -4.02 -24.09
CA GLU A 90 -15.63 -4.60 -25.33
C GLU A 90 -14.26 -4.01 -25.76
N LYS A 91 -13.94 -2.79 -25.32
CA LYS A 91 -12.67 -2.12 -25.61
C LYS A 91 -11.63 -2.29 -24.49
N LEU A 92 -12.03 -2.81 -23.37
CA LEU A 92 -11.16 -2.92 -22.20
C LEU A 92 -9.90 -3.73 -22.48
N SER A 93 -10.03 -4.85 -23.23
CA SER A 93 -8.88 -5.69 -23.56
C SER A 93 -7.85 -4.95 -24.44
N GLU A 94 -8.31 -4.23 -25.46
CA GLU A 94 -7.43 -3.47 -26.36
C GLU A 94 -6.71 -2.34 -25.63
N LEU A 95 -7.45 -1.60 -24.78
CA LEU A 95 -6.88 -0.54 -23.95
C LEU A 95 -5.88 -1.10 -22.92
N ALA A 96 -6.21 -2.21 -22.27
CA ALA A 96 -5.32 -2.83 -21.31
C ALA A 96 -4.02 -3.33 -21.98
N GLU A 97 -4.08 -3.94 -23.17
CA GLU A 97 -2.90 -4.33 -23.93
C GLU A 97 -1.99 -3.13 -24.26
N ASP A 98 -2.59 -2.00 -24.63
CA ASP A 98 -1.85 -0.78 -24.95
C ASP A 98 -1.17 -0.19 -23.70
N TYR A 99 -1.93 0.00 -22.61
CA TYR A 99 -1.41 0.59 -21.38
C TYR A 99 -0.36 -0.29 -20.68
N PHE A 100 -0.51 -1.61 -20.71
CA PHE A 100 0.50 -2.54 -20.20
C PHE A 100 1.63 -2.85 -21.18
N SER A 101 1.67 -2.18 -22.34
CA SER A 101 2.80 -2.34 -23.26
C SER A 101 4.12 -1.89 -22.64
N THR A 102 5.22 -2.52 -23.03
CA THR A 102 6.57 -2.18 -22.53
C THR A 102 6.91 -0.72 -22.79
N GLU A 103 6.47 -0.15 -23.93
CA GLU A 103 6.72 1.25 -24.27
C GLU A 103 6.03 2.20 -23.29
N ASN A 104 4.76 1.98 -22.99
CA ASN A 104 3.99 2.80 -22.06
C ASN A 104 4.52 2.66 -20.62
N GLN A 105 4.86 1.45 -20.18
CA GLN A 105 5.47 1.25 -18.86
C GLN A 105 6.80 2.01 -18.72
N GLN A 106 7.65 1.99 -19.75
CA GLN A 106 8.91 2.74 -19.73
C GLN A 106 8.70 4.27 -19.71
N GLN A 107 7.66 4.77 -20.39
CA GLN A 107 7.31 6.19 -20.33
C GLN A 107 6.80 6.59 -18.94
N LEU A 108 5.92 5.76 -18.35
CA LEU A 108 5.43 5.97 -16.99
C LEU A 108 6.56 5.96 -15.96
N ARG A 109 7.47 5.00 -16.05
CA ARG A 109 8.64 4.93 -15.17
C ARG A 109 9.44 6.22 -15.18
N ARG A 110 9.75 6.76 -16.38
CA ARG A 110 10.46 8.03 -16.50
C ARG A 110 9.69 9.19 -15.86
N ALA A 111 8.38 9.25 -16.08
CA ALA A 111 7.55 10.26 -15.46
C ALA A 111 7.53 10.15 -13.92
N ILE A 112 7.51 8.93 -13.38
CA ILE A 112 7.57 8.68 -11.93
C ILE A 112 8.94 9.06 -11.36
N GLU A 113 10.04 8.79 -12.07
CA GLU A 113 11.40 9.17 -11.67
C GLU A 113 11.57 10.70 -11.61
N GLU A 114 10.84 11.45 -12.45
CA GLU A 114 10.89 12.92 -12.51
C GLU A 114 10.02 13.62 -11.44
N ILE A 115 9.23 12.87 -10.64
CA ILE A 115 8.42 13.47 -9.57
C ILE A 115 9.34 14.00 -8.48
N GLU A 116 9.27 15.31 -8.26
CA GLU A 116 9.85 15.92 -7.07
C GLU A 116 9.00 15.56 -5.85
N ARG A 117 9.56 14.82 -4.93
CA ARG A 117 8.89 14.40 -3.69
C ARG A 117 9.30 15.32 -2.56
N ASP A 118 8.31 15.81 -1.82
CA ASP A 118 8.54 16.51 -0.57
C ASP A 118 8.55 15.47 0.58
N PRO A 119 9.71 15.19 1.19
CA PRO A 119 9.80 14.20 2.27
C PRO A 119 8.96 14.56 3.49
N PHE A 120 8.76 15.87 3.76
CA PHE A 120 7.98 16.34 4.89
C PHE A 120 6.49 16.16 4.65
N ALA A 121 6.00 16.62 3.50
CA ALA A 121 4.61 16.42 3.12
C ALA A 121 4.26 14.92 3.09
N THR A 122 5.15 14.07 2.56
CA THR A 122 4.99 12.61 2.60
C THR A 122 4.89 12.08 4.03
N MET A 123 5.74 12.56 4.93
CA MET A 123 5.76 12.09 6.32
C MET A 123 4.53 12.57 7.09
N GLU A 124 4.12 13.81 6.90
CA GLU A 124 2.95 14.39 7.55
C GLU A 124 1.69 13.63 7.14
N GLU A 125 1.50 13.41 5.85
CA GLU A 125 0.35 12.66 5.32
C GLU A 125 0.30 11.22 5.85
N ARG A 126 1.43 10.53 5.89
CA ARG A 126 1.50 9.19 6.46
C ARG A 126 1.29 9.15 7.97
N ASN A 127 1.70 10.20 8.69
CA ASN A 127 1.41 10.34 10.11
C ASN A 127 -0.09 10.47 10.34
N GLU A 128 -0.79 11.29 9.54
CA GLU A 128 -2.24 11.49 9.63
C GLU A 128 -2.98 10.20 9.31
N LEU A 129 -2.65 9.53 8.22
CA LEU A 129 -3.26 8.24 7.84
C LEU A 129 -3.09 7.18 8.93
N LEU A 130 -1.89 7.04 9.50
CA LEU A 130 -1.65 6.08 10.56
C LEU A 130 -2.49 6.39 11.81
N GLN A 131 -2.60 7.67 12.18
CA GLN A 131 -3.37 8.08 13.34
C GLN A 131 -4.87 7.84 13.14
N ASP A 132 -5.37 8.13 11.96
CA ASP A 132 -6.78 7.94 11.59
C ASP A 132 -7.16 6.46 11.63
N LEU A 133 -6.42 5.61 10.94
CA LEU A 133 -6.65 4.17 10.90
C LEU A 133 -6.54 3.53 12.31
N ALA A 134 -5.64 4.03 13.14
CA ALA A 134 -5.40 3.49 14.47
C ALA A 134 -6.40 3.98 15.54
N VAL A 135 -7.24 4.99 15.25
CA VAL A 135 -8.05 5.68 16.27
C VAL A 135 -8.97 4.74 17.07
N ASN A 136 -9.64 3.82 16.40
CA ASN A 136 -10.58 2.89 17.05
C ASN A 136 -9.83 1.82 17.84
N TYR A 137 -8.76 1.27 17.28
CA TYR A 137 -7.90 0.27 17.94
C TYR A 137 -7.24 0.83 19.19
N ARG A 138 -6.80 2.10 19.11
CA ARG A 138 -6.22 2.82 20.25
C ARG A 138 -7.24 3.06 21.37
N LYS A 139 -8.47 3.46 21.04
CA LYS A 139 -9.57 3.62 22.01
C LYS A 139 -9.90 2.32 22.72
N GLU A 140 -9.94 1.22 22.00
CA GLU A 140 -10.19 -0.11 22.56
C GLU A 140 -8.96 -0.70 23.27
N GLY A 141 -7.81 -0.09 23.10
CA GLY A 141 -6.53 -0.51 23.67
C GLY A 141 -5.96 -1.78 23.07
N LEU A 142 -6.29 -2.04 21.81
CA LEU A 142 -5.72 -3.14 21.03
C LEU A 142 -4.31 -2.78 20.56
N TYR A 143 -3.45 -3.77 20.47
CA TYR A 143 -2.05 -3.64 19.99
C TYR A 143 -1.24 -2.50 20.63
N ARG A 144 -1.51 -2.13 21.89
CA ARG A 144 -0.92 -0.97 22.58
C ARG A 144 0.62 -0.92 22.50
N ASN A 145 1.27 -2.07 22.60
CA ASN A 145 2.74 -2.13 22.62
C ASN A 145 3.36 -1.85 21.24
N TYR A 146 2.57 -1.98 20.18
CA TYR A 146 2.97 -1.70 18.79
C TYR A 146 2.52 -0.31 18.36
N LEU A 147 1.23 0.00 18.52
CA LEU A 147 0.61 1.22 18.00
C LEU A 147 0.96 2.47 18.80
N ASN A 148 0.88 2.42 20.15
CA ASN A 148 1.13 3.64 20.94
C ASN A 148 2.50 4.24 20.70
N PRO A 149 3.63 3.48 20.71
CA PRO A 149 4.94 4.08 20.50
C PRO A 149 5.10 4.74 19.12
N VAL A 150 4.58 4.12 18.05
CA VAL A 150 4.71 4.69 16.70
C VAL A 150 3.79 5.90 16.52
N ILE A 151 2.58 5.90 17.08
CA ILE A 151 1.68 7.04 17.03
C ILE A 151 2.23 8.22 17.84
N GLU A 152 2.75 7.97 19.05
CA GLU A 152 3.41 9.02 19.85
C GLU A 152 4.62 9.61 19.11
N LYS A 153 5.36 8.77 18.36
CA LYS A 153 6.47 9.23 17.51
C LYS A 153 5.99 10.02 16.30
N ALA A 154 4.88 9.62 15.68
CA ALA A 154 4.24 10.37 14.61
C ALA A 154 3.79 11.76 15.10
N GLU A 155 3.09 11.83 16.25
CA GLU A 155 2.66 13.08 16.89
C GLU A 155 3.86 13.98 17.22
N GLU A 156 4.95 13.42 17.72
CA GLU A 156 6.21 14.16 17.99
C GLU A 156 6.78 14.79 16.71
N LEU A 157 6.84 14.02 15.62
CA LEU A 157 7.38 14.50 14.35
C LEU A 157 6.49 15.56 13.72
N SER A 158 5.16 15.38 13.69
CA SER A 158 4.22 16.39 13.19
C SER A 158 4.34 17.71 13.98
N GLY A 159 4.47 17.63 15.30
CA GLY A 159 4.71 18.83 16.12
C GLY A 159 6.05 19.55 15.86
N LEU A 160 7.07 18.82 15.37
CA LEU A 160 8.32 19.45 14.92
C LEU A 160 8.12 20.18 13.57
N PHE A 161 7.35 19.59 12.65
CA PHE A 161 7.10 20.16 11.32
C PHE A 161 6.22 21.41 11.37
N GLU A 162 5.20 21.45 12.22
CA GLU A 162 4.38 22.65 12.43
C GLU A 162 5.22 23.88 12.85
N ASN A 163 6.30 23.65 13.58
CA ASN A 163 7.21 24.72 14.04
C ASN A 163 8.13 25.21 12.92
N ILE A 164 8.42 24.41 11.90
CA ILE A 164 9.25 24.79 10.74
C ILE A 164 8.60 25.91 9.92
N GLY A 165 7.26 25.91 9.78
CA GLY A 165 6.49 26.91 9.03
C GLY A 165 6.39 28.29 9.72
N ASN A 166 6.94 28.45 10.93
CA ASN A 166 6.79 29.70 11.68
C ASN A 166 7.93 30.69 11.37
N PRO A 167 7.65 31.87 10.77
CA PRO A 167 8.67 32.83 10.35
C PRO A 167 9.54 33.40 11.48
N ALA A 168 9.20 33.12 12.74
CA ALA A 168 9.94 33.58 13.91
C ALA A 168 11.12 32.68 14.30
N ASP A 169 11.16 31.44 13.78
CA ASP A 169 12.26 30.51 14.06
C ASP A 169 13.29 30.55 12.93
N ALA A 170 14.52 30.72 13.31
CA ALA A 170 15.65 31.00 12.44
C ALA A 170 15.69 30.04 11.23
N ALA A 171 15.73 30.60 10.02
CA ALA A 171 15.80 29.88 8.73
C ALA A 171 16.92 28.81 8.62
N GLY A 172 17.83 28.74 9.60
CA GLY A 172 18.88 27.75 9.68
C GLY A 172 18.47 26.44 10.35
N GLN A 173 17.58 26.48 11.35
CA GLN A 173 17.16 25.27 12.08
C GLN A 173 16.18 24.41 11.25
N SER A 174 15.38 25.06 10.42
CA SER A 174 14.48 24.37 9.48
C SER A 174 15.27 23.54 8.47
N ALA A 175 16.27 24.14 7.79
CA ALA A 175 17.05 23.46 6.77
C ALA A 175 17.91 22.31 7.34
N ASP A 176 18.38 22.45 8.58
CA ASP A 176 19.14 21.38 9.25
C ASP A 176 18.24 20.17 9.57
N LEU A 177 17.00 20.43 10.03
CA LEU A 177 16.04 19.35 10.33
C LEU A 177 15.55 18.65 9.05
N GLU A 178 15.30 19.40 7.98
CA GLU A 178 14.96 18.86 6.66
C GLU A 178 16.04 17.90 6.19
N THR A 179 17.28 18.34 6.21
CA THR A 179 18.41 17.52 5.80
C THR A 179 18.53 16.26 6.67
N GLU A 180 18.40 16.41 7.98
CA GLU A 180 18.48 15.28 8.91
C GLU A 180 17.37 14.25 8.64
N MET A 181 16.15 14.69 8.39
CA MET A 181 15.02 13.78 8.12
C MET A 181 15.16 13.10 6.76
N ALA A 182 15.59 13.81 5.73
CA ALA A 182 15.89 13.23 4.42
C ALA A 182 16.99 12.16 4.53
N ASP A 183 18.06 12.42 5.28
CA ASP A 183 19.13 11.44 5.52
C ASP A 183 18.61 10.20 6.26
N ARG A 184 17.73 10.37 7.24
CA ARG A 184 17.11 9.26 7.97
C ARG A 184 16.18 8.43 7.08
N MET A 185 15.38 9.07 6.24
CA MET A 185 14.54 8.37 5.27
C MET A 185 15.37 7.57 4.29
N HIS A 186 16.44 8.16 3.75
CA HIS A 186 17.35 7.45 2.84
C HIS A 186 18.06 6.26 3.53
N ALA A 187 18.50 6.43 4.78
CA ALA A 187 19.09 5.33 5.55
C ALA A 187 18.07 4.20 5.79
N PHE A 188 16.84 4.54 6.14
CA PHE A 188 15.76 3.56 6.28
C PHE A 188 15.48 2.83 4.97
N GLU A 189 15.39 3.53 3.85
CA GLU A 189 15.18 2.92 2.54
C GLU A 189 16.25 1.89 2.20
N SER A 190 17.51 2.22 2.48
CA SER A 190 18.62 1.30 2.28
C SER A 190 18.50 0.02 3.10
N GLU A 191 18.07 0.13 4.37
CA GLU A 191 17.84 -1.02 5.25
C GLU A 191 16.59 -1.81 4.84
N PHE A 192 15.51 -1.11 4.48
CA PHE A 192 14.23 -1.72 4.13
C PHE A 192 14.26 -2.48 2.81
N GLN A 193 15.18 -2.16 1.91
CA GLN A 193 15.35 -2.87 0.61
C GLN A 193 15.43 -4.40 0.77
N ALA A 194 15.98 -4.89 1.87
CA ALA A 194 16.06 -6.33 2.15
C ALA A 194 14.67 -7.00 2.23
N TYR A 195 13.62 -6.21 2.46
CA TYR A 195 12.23 -6.68 2.57
C TYR A 195 11.38 -6.44 1.32
N ASN A 196 11.93 -5.81 0.28
CA ASN A 196 11.20 -5.58 -0.98
C ASN A 196 10.65 -6.89 -1.58
N PRO A 197 11.37 -8.03 -1.59
CA PRO A 197 10.80 -9.28 -2.09
C PRO A 197 9.55 -9.73 -1.30
N LEU A 198 9.57 -9.58 0.02
CA LEU A 198 8.40 -9.88 0.87
C LEU A 198 7.23 -8.93 0.57
N MET A 199 7.51 -7.61 0.46
CA MET A 199 6.49 -6.63 0.17
C MET A 199 5.84 -6.83 -1.20
N ARG A 200 6.60 -7.23 -2.21
CA ARG A 200 6.05 -7.62 -3.52
C ARG A 200 5.11 -8.80 -3.41
N LYS A 201 5.52 -9.85 -2.70
CA LYS A 201 4.69 -11.05 -2.47
C LYS A 201 3.43 -10.73 -1.67
N PHE A 202 3.54 -9.85 -0.68
CA PHE A 202 2.40 -9.32 0.08
C PHE A 202 1.41 -8.61 -0.85
N LEU A 203 1.86 -7.63 -1.64
CA LEU A 203 1.01 -6.88 -2.57
C LEU A 203 0.36 -7.79 -3.64
N ILE A 204 1.09 -8.76 -4.18
CA ILE A 204 0.53 -9.74 -5.11
C ILE A 204 -0.55 -10.58 -4.43
N ASN A 205 -0.38 -10.95 -3.16
CA ASN A 205 -1.39 -11.66 -2.39
C ASN A 205 -2.66 -10.81 -2.23
N GLU A 206 -2.52 -9.53 -1.84
CA GLU A 206 -3.64 -8.60 -1.70
C GLU A 206 -4.38 -8.38 -3.03
N PHE A 207 -3.64 -8.13 -4.10
CA PHE A 207 -4.27 -8.00 -5.43
C PHE A 207 -5.00 -9.26 -5.87
N ASN A 208 -4.51 -10.44 -5.53
CA ASN A 208 -5.19 -11.69 -5.83
C ASN A 208 -6.40 -11.93 -4.93
N ALA A 209 -6.41 -11.39 -3.71
CA ALA A 209 -7.54 -11.48 -2.79
C ALA A 209 -8.65 -10.46 -3.13
N ASP A 210 -8.30 -9.20 -3.34
CA ASP A 210 -9.25 -8.10 -3.34
C ASP A 210 -9.58 -7.58 -4.75
N LEU A 211 -8.66 -7.68 -5.72
CA LEU A 211 -8.94 -7.27 -7.10
C LEU A 211 -9.63 -8.37 -7.93
N LEU A 212 -10.58 -9.07 -7.35
CA LEU A 212 -11.22 -10.23 -7.97
C LEU A 212 -12.19 -9.89 -9.10
N MET A 213 -12.83 -8.76 -9.03
CA MET A 213 -13.67 -8.18 -10.07
C MET A 213 -14.77 -9.11 -10.62
N GLN A 214 -15.38 -9.90 -9.75
CA GLN A 214 -16.46 -10.79 -10.18
C GLN A 214 -17.61 -10.07 -10.85
N ASP A 215 -18.08 -9.04 -10.17
CA ASP A 215 -19.19 -8.18 -10.57
C ASP A 215 -18.81 -6.69 -10.45
N GLY A 216 -17.57 -6.38 -10.00
CA GLY A 216 -17.03 -5.04 -9.87
C GLY A 216 -16.77 -4.41 -11.25
N ASP A 217 -17.04 -3.15 -11.33
CA ASP A 217 -16.63 -2.31 -12.43
C ASP A 217 -15.17 -1.83 -12.25
N LEU A 218 -14.70 -1.01 -13.14
CA LEU A 218 -13.34 -0.44 -13.04
C LEU A 218 -13.20 0.53 -11.88
N GLU A 219 -14.30 1.13 -11.42
CA GLU A 219 -14.32 2.01 -10.26
C GLU A 219 -14.00 1.25 -8.98
N SER A 220 -14.69 0.13 -8.74
CA SER A 220 -14.39 -0.77 -7.63
C SER A 220 -12.92 -1.23 -7.63
N LEU A 221 -12.39 -1.60 -8.80
CA LEU A 221 -10.99 -1.95 -8.96
C LEU A 221 -10.05 -0.81 -8.56
N LEU A 222 -10.36 0.42 -8.98
CA LEU A 222 -9.54 1.60 -8.68
C LEU A 222 -9.55 1.92 -7.19
N VAL A 223 -10.72 1.84 -6.54
CA VAL A 223 -10.88 2.04 -5.09
C VAL A 223 -10.08 1.01 -4.31
N GLN A 224 -10.24 -0.28 -4.62
CA GLN A 224 -9.51 -1.36 -3.96
C GLN A 224 -8.00 -1.21 -4.15
N TYR A 225 -7.56 -0.89 -5.36
CA TYR A 225 -6.14 -0.68 -5.63
C TYR A 225 -5.57 0.47 -4.80
N GLN A 226 -6.27 1.59 -4.75
CA GLN A 226 -5.85 2.74 -3.95
C GLN A 226 -5.75 2.37 -2.47
N TRP A 227 -6.74 1.63 -1.96
CA TRP A 227 -6.75 1.18 -0.58
C TRP A 227 -5.52 0.33 -0.23
N ILE A 228 -5.21 -0.67 -1.05
CA ILE A 228 -4.03 -1.52 -0.89
C ILE A 228 -2.72 -0.69 -0.95
N ALA A 229 -2.66 0.29 -1.85
CA ALA A 229 -1.49 1.16 -1.95
C ALA A 229 -1.32 2.06 -0.72
N MET A 230 -2.42 2.60 -0.15
CA MET A 230 -2.41 3.35 1.10
C MET A 230 -2.01 2.46 2.29
N GLU A 231 -2.55 1.25 2.37
CA GLU A 231 -2.17 0.26 3.37
C GLU A 231 -0.66 -0.02 3.35
N TYR A 232 -0.09 -0.25 2.15
CA TYR A 232 1.36 -0.39 1.98
C TYR A 232 2.12 0.82 2.52
N GLY A 233 1.68 2.03 2.21
CA GLY A 233 2.28 3.28 2.70
C GLY A 233 2.29 3.34 4.22
N VAL A 234 1.17 3.00 4.87
CA VAL A 234 1.04 2.99 6.34
C VAL A 234 1.87 1.89 6.99
N ILE A 235 1.92 0.69 6.39
CA ILE A 235 2.80 -0.40 6.86
C ILE A 235 4.26 0.06 6.87
N ARG A 236 4.74 0.56 5.74
CA ARG A 236 6.13 1.02 5.58
C ARG A 236 6.45 2.15 6.54
N HIS A 237 5.53 3.10 6.69
CA HIS A 237 5.70 4.21 7.63
C HIS A 237 5.73 3.77 9.09
N SER A 238 4.88 2.85 9.51
CA SER A 238 4.88 2.28 10.85
C SER A 238 6.21 1.59 11.18
N ILE A 239 6.79 0.88 10.22
CA ILE A 239 8.11 0.25 10.35
C ILE A 239 9.21 1.30 10.44
N PHE A 240 9.13 2.40 9.65
CA PHE A 240 10.04 3.53 9.73
C PHE A 240 10.04 4.18 11.12
N LEU A 241 8.86 4.50 11.66
CA LEU A 241 8.71 5.08 12.99
C LEU A 241 9.27 4.14 14.08
N ARG A 242 9.01 2.84 13.94
CA ARG A 242 9.57 1.84 14.84
C ARG A 242 11.09 1.78 14.75
N TRP A 243 11.65 1.82 13.55
CA TRP A 243 13.10 1.84 13.34
C TRP A 243 13.76 3.08 13.96
N LEU A 244 13.12 4.25 13.88
CA LEU A 244 13.58 5.45 14.59
C LEU A 244 13.60 5.25 16.12
N LEU A 245 12.55 4.65 16.69
CA LEU A 245 12.43 4.35 18.12
C LEU A 245 13.49 3.35 18.59
N ASP A 246 13.84 2.38 17.77
CA ASP A 246 14.87 1.39 18.07
C ASP A 246 16.30 1.91 17.86
N GLY A 247 16.45 3.20 17.57
CA GLY A 247 17.75 3.90 17.43
C GLY A 247 18.42 3.61 16.09
N GLN A 248 17.65 3.43 15.03
CA GLN A 248 18.11 3.23 13.66
C GLN A 248 19.02 1.99 13.50
N LYS A 249 18.63 0.91 14.17
CA LYS A 249 19.30 -0.39 14.09
C LYS A 249 18.72 -1.21 12.94
N GLU A 250 19.37 -2.33 12.66
CA GLU A 250 18.89 -3.32 11.71
C GLU A 250 17.40 -3.63 11.94
N ILE A 251 16.60 -3.61 10.88
CA ILE A 251 15.17 -3.91 10.94
C ILE A 251 15.00 -5.41 11.09
N ALA A 252 14.41 -5.85 12.23
CA ALA A 252 14.12 -7.26 12.44
C ALA A 252 12.92 -7.73 11.58
N TYR A 253 12.99 -8.95 11.10
CA TYR A 253 11.88 -9.57 10.33
C TYR A 253 10.56 -9.55 11.12
N GLU A 254 10.61 -9.86 12.39
CA GLU A 254 9.44 -9.86 13.27
C GLU A 254 8.76 -8.48 13.30
N THR A 255 9.53 -7.40 13.24
CA THR A 255 8.99 -6.05 13.17
C THR A 255 8.19 -5.86 11.88
N VAL A 256 8.74 -6.24 10.74
CA VAL A 256 8.07 -6.13 9.44
C VAL A 256 6.80 -6.98 9.41
N ARG A 257 6.90 -8.27 9.80
CA ARG A 257 5.77 -9.17 9.87
C ARG A 257 4.65 -8.64 10.76
N ASP A 258 5.00 -8.21 11.96
CA ASP A 258 4.01 -7.80 12.96
C ASP A 258 3.28 -6.52 12.54
N TYR A 259 3.96 -5.55 11.89
CA TYR A 259 3.30 -4.36 11.36
C TYR A 259 2.43 -4.67 10.13
N ILE A 260 2.83 -5.55 9.22
CA ILE A 260 1.94 -6.03 8.15
C ILE A 260 0.66 -6.60 8.79
N VAL A 261 0.79 -7.55 9.71
CA VAL A 261 -0.36 -8.20 10.36
C VAL A 261 -1.27 -7.22 11.09
N ILE A 262 -0.71 -6.26 11.81
CA ILE A 262 -1.49 -5.30 12.60
C ILE A 262 -2.22 -4.32 11.69
N ILE A 263 -1.56 -3.79 10.68
CA ILE A 263 -2.17 -2.85 9.74
C ILE A 263 -3.27 -3.55 8.94
N CYS A 264 -3.03 -4.72 8.34
CA CYS A 264 -4.06 -5.48 7.64
C CYS A 264 -5.27 -5.84 8.51
N ARG A 265 -5.11 -5.94 9.84
CA ARG A 265 -6.26 -6.07 10.75
C ARG A 265 -7.01 -4.76 10.98
N MET A 266 -6.33 -3.63 10.86
CA MET A 266 -6.96 -2.32 11.00
C MET A 266 -7.66 -1.87 9.73
N THR A 267 -7.19 -2.32 8.59
CA THR A 267 -7.63 -1.93 7.24
C THR A 267 -8.51 -2.96 6.55
N GLY A 268 -8.78 -4.11 7.18
CA GLY A 268 -9.64 -5.17 6.66
C GLY A 268 -11.12 -4.78 6.67
N TYR A 269 -11.45 -3.74 5.92
CA TYR A 269 -12.81 -3.25 5.70
C TYR A 269 -13.42 -3.92 4.47
N ASP A 270 -14.75 -4.03 4.46
CA ASP A 270 -15.43 -4.39 3.23
C ASP A 270 -15.48 -3.21 2.24
N GLU A 271 -15.87 -3.48 1.00
CA GLU A 271 -15.85 -2.47 -0.05
C GLU A 271 -16.71 -1.24 0.28
N GLU A 272 -17.88 -1.42 0.91
CA GLU A 272 -18.78 -0.33 1.31
C GLU A 272 -18.13 0.56 2.38
N ASP A 273 -17.45 -0.03 3.35
CA ASP A 273 -16.71 0.69 4.38
C ASP A 273 -15.51 1.47 3.80
N ILE A 274 -14.81 0.90 2.80
CA ILE A 274 -13.71 1.58 2.09
C ILE A 274 -14.21 2.81 1.34
N TYR A 275 -15.32 2.68 0.60
CA TYR A 275 -15.94 3.81 -0.08
C TYR A 275 -16.33 4.92 0.90
N GLU A 276 -17.02 4.57 2.00
CA GLU A 276 -17.43 5.54 3.02
C GLU A 276 -16.22 6.25 3.62
N TYR A 277 -15.14 5.52 3.90
CA TYR A 277 -13.90 6.11 4.43
C TYR A 277 -13.27 7.10 3.45
N LEU A 278 -13.11 6.70 2.19
CA LEU A 278 -12.48 7.52 1.16
C LEU A 278 -13.31 8.78 0.85
N GLU A 279 -14.63 8.66 0.72
CA GLU A 279 -15.53 9.80 0.50
C GLU A 279 -15.51 10.80 1.66
N ASN A 280 -15.48 10.31 2.90
CA ASN A 280 -15.51 11.17 4.08
C ASN A 280 -14.16 11.82 4.40
N SER A 281 -13.05 11.15 4.07
CA SER A 281 -11.71 11.60 4.45
C SER A 281 -11.01 12.39 3.35
N PHE A 282 -11.31 12.12 2.07
CA PHE A 282 -10.53 12.62 0.94
C PHE A 282 -11.36 13.39 -0.10
N GLU A 283 -12.69 13.38 -0.02
CA GLU A 283 -13.61 14.07 -0.95
C GLU A 283 -13.21 13.94 -2.45
N GLU A 284 -12.36 14.88 -2.96
CA GLU A 284 -11.93 14.94 -4.36
C GLU A 284 -10.56 14.27 -4.61
N LEU A 285 -9.85 13.81 -3.57
CA LEU A 285 -8.50 13.28 -3.68
C LEU A 285 -8.45 11.78 -4.01
N VAL A 286 -9.58 11.08 -3.95
CA VAL A 286 -9.64 9.61 -4.16
C VAL A 286 -9.00 9.17 -5.47
N TRP A 287 -9.10 10.00 -6.52
CA TRP A 287 -8.58 9.69 -7.86
C TRP A 287 -7.30 10.45 -8.20
N ASP A 288 -6.70 11.12 -7.22
CA ASP A 288 -5.51 11.92 -7.46
C ASP A 288 -4.23 11.07 -7.40
N TRP A 289 -3.60 10.91 -8.57
CA TRP A 289 -2.34 10.20 -8.69
C TRP A 289 -1.21 10.90 -7.94
N GLY A 290 -1.22 12.25 -7.88
CA GLY A 290 -0.26 13.02 -7.12
C GLY A 290 -0.35 12.76 -5.63
N TYR A 291 -1.58 12.65 -5.10
CA TYR A 291 -1.80 12.26 -3.72
C TYR A 291 -1.26 10.87 -3.41
N LEU A 292 -1.55 9.89 -4.27
CA LEU A 292 -1.02 8.55 -4.08
C LEU A 292 0.52 8.52 -4.15
N ALA A 293 1.12 9.33 -5.05
CA ALA A 293 2.58 9.48 -5.13
C ALA A 293 3.16 10.06 -3.82
N LEU A 294 2.42 10.94 -3.14
CA LEU A 294 2.79 11.48 -1.84
C LEU A 294 2.76 10.40 -0.76
N VAL A 295 1.69 9.61 -0.69
CA VAL A 295 1.50 8.58 0.35
C VAL A 295 2.45 7.38 0.17
N VAL A 296 2.63 6.92 -1.07
CA VAL A 296 3.41 5.73 -1.39
C VAL A 296 4.89 6.05 -1.55
N GLY A 297 5.23 7.17 -2.17
CA GLY A 297 6.55 7.60 -2.61
C GLY A 297 7.53 8.14 -1.62
#